data_16a6aa76132c0374007102c3e74c6509
#
_entry.id   16a6aa76132c0374007102c3e74c6509
#
_cell.length_a   1.000
_cell.length_b   1.000
_cell.length_c   1.000
_cell.angle_alpha   90.00
_cell.angle_beta   90.00
_cell.angle_gamma   90.00
#
_symmetry.space_group_name_H-M   'P 1'
#
loop_
_entity.id
_entity.type
_entity.pdbx_description
1 polymer ?
#
loop_
_entity_poly.entity_id
_entity_poly.type
_entity_poly.pdbx_seq_one_letter_code
_entity_poly.pdbx_strand_id
1 'polypeptide(L)'
;MAEDTKQASATELKPGKFVIFDGKPCVVKDVQTSKPGKHGHMKCRVEAISLIDDSKIIKVMPGHDKVQIPIIEKEAAQVLSVVGEKCNVMDTKTYETFDLDIGEEFKGQVKEGSNIVYWIMMGKKVLREVK
;
A
#
# COMPACT_ATOMS: atom_id res chain seq x y z
N MET A 1 -11.02 -8.50 -16.98
CA MET A 1 -9.97 -7.73 -16.30
C MET A 1 -10.18 -7.77 -14.80
N ALA A 2 -9.12 -7.99 -14.06
CA ALA A 2 -9.22 -7.94 -12.62
C ALA A 2 -9.45 -6.48 -12.18
N GLU A 3 -10.31 -6.27 -11.21
CA GLU A 3 -10.47 -4.95 -10.63
C GLU A 3 -9.32 -4.67 -9.68
N ASP A 4 -8.71 -3.49 -9.80
CA ASP A 4 -7.60 -3.09 -8.93
C ASP A 4 -8.08 -2.39 -7.67
N THR A 5 -9.35 -2.00 -7.63
CA THR A 5 -9.92 -1.23 -6.52
C THR A 5 -11.35 -1.64 -6.22
N LYS A 6 -11.79 -1.32 -5.01
CA LYS A 6 -13.18 -1.43 -4.61
C LYS A 6 -13.57 -0.17 -3.85
N GLN A 7 -14.87 0.09 -3.70
CA GLN A 7 -15.37 1.26 -2.98
C GLN A 7 -15.70 0.93 -1.53
N ALA A 8 -15.50 1.92 -0.67
CA ALA A 8 -15.91 1.86 0.73
C ALA A 8 -16.31 3.27 1.16
N SER A 9 -16.92 3.38 2.33
CA SER A 9 -17.22 4.70 2.92
C SER A 9 -16.05 5.15 3.78
N ALA A 10 -15.87 6.47 3.89
CA ALA A 10 -14.80 7.03 4.71
C ALA A 10 -14.87 6.55 6.17
N THR A 11 -16.09 6.28 6.68
CA THR A 11 -16.27 5.77 8.04
C THR A 11 -15.71 4.37 8.24
N GLU A 12 -15.45 3.63 7.17
CA GLU A 12 -14.88 2.28 7.26
C GLU A 12 -13.36 2.30 7.40
N LEU A 13 -12.74 3.46 7.22
CA LEU A 13 -11.29 3.58 7.35
C LEU A 13 -10.86 3.54 8.81
N LYS A 14 -9.85 2.74 9.09
CA LYS A 14 -9.28 2.60 10.44
C LYS A 14 -7.77 2.42 10.31
N PRO A 15 -6.99 2.72 11.36
CA PRO A 15 -5.54 2.49 11.32
C PRO A 15 -5.24 1.04 10.90
N GLY A 16 -4.31 0.90 9.97
CA GLY A 16 -3.94 -0.39 9.40
C GLY A 16 -4.69 -0.78 8.14
N LYS A 17 -5.78 -0.08 7.82
CA LYS A 17 -6.51 -0.29 6.57
C LYS A 17 -5.81 0.42 5.43
N PHE A 18 -6.14 0.03 4.20
CA PHE A 18 -5.55 0.63 3.00
C PHE A 18 -6.58 1.49 2.29
N VAL A 19 -6.10 2.55 1.66
CA VAL A 19 -6.96 3.49 0.91
C VAL A 19 -6.13 4.11 -0.21
N ILE A 20 -6.81 4.52 -1.28
CA ILE A 20 -6.17 5.23 -2.38
C ILE A 20 -6.40 6.71 -2.20
N PHE A 21 -5.32 7.48 -2.01
CA PHE A 21 -5.37 8.93 -1.99
C PHE A 21 -4.41 9.47 -3.05
N ASP A 22 -4.87 10.44 -3.82
CA ASP A 22 -4.08 11.08 -4.87
C ASP A 22 -3.48 10.07 -5.86
N GLY A 23 -4.26 9.01 -6.16
CA GLY A 23 -3.82 7.96 -7.08
C GLY A 23 -2.80 7.00 -6.52
N LYS A 24 -2.52 7.05 -5.22
CA LYS A 24 -1.50 6.21 -4.57
C LYS A 24 -2.14 5.28 -3.55
N PRO A 25 -1.72 4.01 -3.49
CA PRO A 25 -2.15 3.12 -2.41
C PRO A 25 -1.45 3.54 -1.12
N CYS A 26 -2.25 3.76 -0.07
CA CYS A 26 -1.75 4.25 1.21
C CYS A 26 -2.21 3.35 2.34
N VAL A 27 -1.45 3.33 3.43
CA VAL A 27 -1.88 2.71 4.67
C VAL A 27 -2.35 3.80 5.62
N VAL A 28 -3.53 3.61 6.19
CA VAL A 28 -4.11 4.55 7.15
C VAL A 28 -3.35 4.46 8.46
N LYS A 29 -2.88 5.58 8.97
CA LYS A 29 -2.15 5.66 10.24
C LYS A 29 -3.01 6.18 11.37
N ASP A 30 -3.91 7.13 11.09
CA ASP A 30 -4.77 7.70 12.10
C ASP A 30 -6.06 8.19 11.47
N VAL A 31 -7.16 8.05 12.20
CA VAL A 31 -8.46 8.55 11.78
C VAL A 31 -9.08 9.28 12.96
N GLN A 32 -9.42 10.54 12.75
CA GLN A 32 -10.14 11.33 13.73
C GLN A 32 -11.50 11.67 13.17
N THR A 33 -12.53 11.43 13.95
CA THR A 33 -13.90 11.71 13.53
C THR A 33 -14.47 12.81 14.42
N SER A 34 -15.28 13.68 13.82
CA SER A 34 -15.99 14.70 14.52
C SER A 34 -17.43 14.80 14.02
N LYS A 35 -18.35 15.01 14.93
CA LYS A 35 -19.76 15.16 14.60
C LYS A 35 -20.22 16.51 15.11
N PRO A 36 -20.18 17.55 14.27
CA PRO A 36 -20.59 18.89 14.71
C PRO A 36 -22.09 19.01 14.79
N GLY A 37 -22.61 19.24 15.98
CA GLY A 37 -24.01 19.62 16.24
C GLY A 37 -25.08 18.64 15.77
N LYS A 38 -26.34 19.06 15.94
CA LYS A 38 -27.50 18.21 15.62
C LYS A 38 -27.75 18.02 14.13
N HIS A 39 -27.34 18.96 13.33
CA HIS A 39 -27.56 18.94 11.88
C HIS A 39 -26.28 18.72 11.10
N GLY A 40 -25.17 18.48 11.79
CA GLY A 40 -23.88 18.24 11.13
C GLY A 40 -23.70 16.78 10.77
N HIS A 41 -23.01 16.56 9.66
CA HIS A 41 -22.57 15.23 9.28
C HIS A 41 -21.23 14.93 9.90
N MET A 42 -20.97 13.66 10.18
CA MET A 42 -19.68 13.24 10.68
C MET A 42 -18.59 13.54 9.65
N LYS A 43 -17.49 14.11 10.11
CA LYS A 43 -16.33 14.33 9.26
C LYS A 43 -15.19 13.45 9.74
N CYS A 44 -14.44 12.92 8.79
CA CYS A 44 -13.29 12.08 9.03
C CYS A 44 -12.03 12.80 8.59
N ARG A 45 -11.05 12.91 9.49
CA ARG A 45 -9.72 13.37 9.14
C ARG A 45 -8.83 12.15 9.11
N VAL A 46 -8.38 11.79 7.92
CA VAL A 46 -7.60 10.57 7.70
C VAL A 46 -6.16 10.92 7.39
N GLU A 47 -5.26 10.36 8.18
CA GLU A 47 -3.83 10.48 7.96
C GLU A 47 -3.32 9.16 7.41
N ALA A 48 -2.68 9.18 6.27
CA ALA A 48 -2.20 7.98 5.60
C ALA A 48 -0.80 8.20 5.03
N ILE A 49 -0.10 7.08 4.83
CA ILE A 49 1.26 7.08 4.29
C ILE A 49 1.23 6.29 2.98
N SER A 50 1.75 6.88 1.91
CA SER A 50 1.85 6.20 0.63
C SER A 50 2.77 4.98 0.74
N LEU A 51 2.32 3.84 0.21
CA LEU A 51 3.13 2.62 0.19
C LEU A 51 4.19 2.63 -0.92
N ILE A 52 4.15 3.64 -1.78
CA ILE A 52 5.07 3.74 -2.92
C ILE A 52 6.25 4.66 -2.59
N ASP A 53 5.97 5.85 -2.06
CA ASP A 53 6.99 6.87 -1.85
C ASP A 53 7.07 7.38 -0.40
N ASP A 54 6.35 6.73 0.52
CA ASP A 54 6.31 7.07 1.94
C ASP A 54 5.83 8.49 2.24
N SER A 55 5.20 9.16 1.29
CA SER A 55 4.66 10.50 1.52
C SER A 55 3.44 10.44 2.43
N LYS A 56 3.33 11.45 3.29
CA LYS A 56 2.20 11.57 4.22
C LYS A 56 1.09 12.36 3.56
N ILE A 57 -0.12 11.82 3.59
CA ILE A 57 -1.29 12.45 2.99
C ILE A 57 -2.36 12.56 4.06
N ILE A 58 -2.93 13.76 4.20
CA ILE A 58 -4.01 14.02 5.15
C ILE A 58 -5.22 14.49 4.36
N LYS A 59 -6.35 13.82 4.54
CA LYS A 59 -7.61 14.18 3.88
C LYS A 59 -8.69 14.36 4.93
N VAL A 60 -9.50 15.39 4.75
CA VAL A 60 -10.70 15.62 5.56
C VAL A 60 -11.89 15.47 4.64
N MET A 61 -12.83 14.62 5.02
CA MET A 61 -13.97 14.30 4.19
C MET A 61 -15.20 13.97 5.02
N PRO A 62 -16.42 14.15 4.47
CA PRO A 62 -17.64 13.66 5.13
C PRO A 62 -17.56 12.15 5.31
N GLY A 63 -18.13 11.65 6.42
CA GLY A 63 -18.08 10.22 6.72
C GLY A 63 -18.76 9.34 5.70
N HIS A 64 -19.75 9.89 4.97
CA HIS A 64 -20.47 9.14 3.94
C HIS A 64 -19.81 9.20 2.56
N ASP A 65 -18.72 9.95 2.40
CA ASP A 65 -18.00 10.00 1.14
C ASP A 65 -17.44 8.62 0.78
N LYS A 66 -17.42 8.36 -0.52
CA LYS A 66 -16.86 7.13 -1.03
C LYS A 66 -15.36 7.28 -1.22
N VAL A 67 -14.63 6.26 -0.83
CA VAL A 67 -13.18 6.18 -1.02
C VAL A 67 -12.87 4.92 -1.81
N GLN A 68 -11.74 4.93 -2.49
CA GLN A 68 -11.26 3.76 -3.22
C GLN A 68 -10.30 2.98 -2.34
N ILE A 69 -10.48 1.67 -2.29
CA ILE A 69 -9.64 0.77 -1.51
C ILE A 69 -8.83 -0.07 -2.50
N PRO A 70 -7.50 -0.12 -2.39
CA PRO A 70 -6.71 -0.94 -3.30
C PRO A 70 -6.91 -2.42 -2.99
N ILE A 71 -7.01 -3.23 -4.03
CA ILE A 71 -7.00 -4.68 -3.89
C ILE A 71 -5.53 -5.10 -3.93
N ILE A 72 -5.07 -5.73 -2.87
CA ILE A 72 -3.65 -6.09 -2.70
C ILE A 72 -3.47 -7.58 -2.84
N GLU A 73 -2.58 -7.99 -3.74
CA GLU A 73 -2.16 -9.38 -3.86
C GLU A 73 -0.78 -9.51 -3.23
N LYS A 74 -0.58 -10.55 -2.45
CA LYS A 74 0.69 -10.84 -1.77
C LYS A 74 1.29 -12.09 -2.38
N GLU A 75 2.52 -11.99 -2.86
CA GLU A 75 3.18 -13.07 -3.57
C GLU A 75 4.60 -13.27 -3.07
N ALA A 76 5.12 -14.47 -3.24
CA ALA A 76 6.49 -14.81 -2.85
C ALA A 76 7.41 -14.81 -4.05
N ALA A 77 8.65 -14.41 -3.84
CA ALA A 77 9.67 -14.42 -4.87
C ALA A 77 11.05 -14.69 -4.27
N GLN A 78 11.99 -15.04 -5.14
CA GLN A 78 13.36 -15.26 -4.74
C GLN A 78 14.26 -14.24 -5.44
N VAL A 79 15.19 -13.66 -4.69
CA VAL A 79 16.11 -12.67 -5.25
C VAL A 79 17.19 -13.40 -6.07
N LEU A 80 17.31 -13.01 -7.34
CA LEU A 80 18.31 -13.56 -8.23
C LEU A 80 19.60 -12.74 -8.21
N SER A 81 19.47 -11.41 -8.12
CA SER A 81 20.61 -10.52 -8.09
C SER A 81 20.24 -9.20 -7.45
N VAL A 82 21.24 -8.48 -6.93
CA VAL A 82 21.04 -7.16 -6.33
C VAL A 82 22.02 -6.21 -7.03
N VAL A 83 21.47 -5.12 -7.57
CA VAL A 83 22.27 -4.09 -8.24
C VAL A 83 21.84 -2.73 -7.71
N GLY A 84 22.70 -2.09 -6.91
CA GLY A 84 22.38 -0.80 -6.33
C GLY A 84 21.15 -0.84 -5.44
N GLU A 85 20.15 -0.03 -5.74
CA GLU A 85 18.92 0.07 -4.96
C GLU A 85 17.81 -0.81 -5.51
N LYS A 86 18.11 -1.69 -6.46
CA LYS A 86 17.14 -2.59 -7.08
C LYS A 86 17.59 -4.04 -6.95
N CYS A 87 16.63 -4.93 -6.95
CA CYS A 87 16.90 -6.35 -7.02
C CYS A 87 16.08 -6.98 -8.14
N ASN A 88 16.68 -7.97 -8.79
CA ASN A 88 15.96 -8.78 -9.77
C ASN A 88 15.47 -10.03 -9.07
N VAL A 89 14.19 -10.31 -9.19
CA VAL A 89 13.55 -11.42 -8.47
C VAL A 89 12.77 -12.30 -9.44
N MET A 90 12.50 -13.52 -9.00
CA MET A 90 11.68 -14.47 -9.74
C MET A 90 10.53 -14.92 -8.84
N ASP A 91 9.30 -14.76 -9.34
CA ASP A 91 8.11 -15.26 -8.65
C ASP A 91 8.21 -16.77 -8.53
N THR A 92 7.97 -17.29 -7.32
CA THR A 92 8.14 -18.72 -7.05
C THR A 92 7.04 -19.59 -7.65
N LYS A 93 5.91 -19.00 -8.03
CA LYS A 93 4.80 -19.73 -8.67
C LYS A 93 4.84 -19.65 -10.18
N THR A 94 5.04 -18.46 -10.71
CA THR A 94 4.94 -18.22 -12.16
C THR A 94 6.28 -18.27 -12.87
N TYR A 95 7.39 -18.18 -12.12
CA TYR A 95 8.77 -18.09 -12.62
C TYR A 95 9.02 -16.84 -13.46
N GLU A 96 8.11 -15.86 -13.36
CA GLU A 96 8.29 -14.57 -14.00
C GLU A 96 9.37 -13.79 -13.28
N THR A 97 10.25 -13.12 -14.02
CA THR A 97 11.32 -12.29 -13.46
C THR A 97 11.02 -10.82 -13.66
N PHE A 98 11.35 -10.02 -12.66
CA PHE A 98 11.16 -8.56 -12.72
C PHE A 98 12.03 -7.90 -11.68
N ASP A 99 12.16 -6.58 -11.78
CA ASP A 99 12.94 -5.77 -10.84
C ASP A 99 12.04 -5.19 -9.77
N LEU A 100 12.54 -5.12 -8.54
CA LEU A 100 11.88 -4.43 -7.43
C LEU A 100 12.83 -3.40 -6.85
N ASP A 101 12.28 -2.26 -6.45
CA ASP A 101 13.05 -1.27 -5.70
C ASP A 101 13.25 -1.77 -4.27
N ILE A 102 14.46 -1.63 -3.77
CA ILE A 102 14.79 -1.94 -2.38
C ILE A 102 14.60 -0.64 -1.59
N GLY A 103 13.54 -0.56 -0.79
CA GLY A 103 13.31 0.63 0.03
C GLY A 103 14.33 0.77 1.15
N GLU A 104 14.38 1.95 1.74
CA GLU A 104 15.28 2.23 2.87
C GLU A 104 15.10 1.21 4.00
N GLU A 105 13.86 0.77 4.22
CA GLU A 105 13.52 -0.20 5.26
C GLU A 105 14.27 -1.52 5.09
N PHE A 106 14.53 -1.94 3.86
CA PHE A 106 15.14 -3.23 3.56
C PHE A 106 16.58 -3.12 3.07
N LYS A 107 17.13 -1.92 3.08
CA LYS A 107 18.49 -1.69 2.64
C LYS A 107 19.48 -2.52 3.47
N GLY A 108 20.30 -3.29 2.80
CA GLY A 108 21.26 -4.17 3.46
C GLY A 108 20.72 -5.53 3.88
N GLN A 109 19.39 -5.73 3.78
CA GLN A 109 18.77 -7.00 4.13
C GLN A 109 18.54 -7.92 2.94
N VAL A 110 18.48 -7.35 1.74
CA VAL A 110 18.20 -8.11 0.52
C VAL A 110 19.51 -8.61 -0.07
N LYS A 111 19.62 -9.92 -0.24
CA LYS A 111 20.80 -10.56 -0.80
C LYS A 111 20.40 -11.58 -1.84
N GLU A 112 21.34 -11.91 -2.72
CA GLU A 112 21.14 -12.97 -3.69
C GLU A 112 20.72 -14.25 -2.98
N GLY A 113 19.64 -14.87 -3.45
CA GLY A 113 19.08 -16.07 -2.85
C GLY A 113 18.07 -15.83 -1.75
N SER A 114 17.87 -14.59 -1.32
CA SER A 114 16.88 -14.28 -0.28
C SER A 114 15.47 -14.59 -0.77
N ASN A 115 14.63 -15.06 0.13
CA ASN A 115 13.21 -15.20 -0.13
C ASN A 115 12.51 -13.92 0.34
N ILE A 116 11.61 -13.40 -0.47
CA ILE A 116 10.92 -12.16 -0.18
C ILE A 116 9.42 -12.32 -0.42
N VAL A 117 8.67 -11.38 0.13
CA VAL A 117 7.24 -11.21 -0.19
C VAL A 117 7.09 -9.84 -0.82
N TYR A 118 6.42 -9.80 -1.96
CA TYR A 118 6.09 -8.54 -2.60
C TYR A 118 4.58 -8.42 -2.75
N TRP A 119 4.10 -7.19 -2.78
CA TRP A 119 2.68 -6.90 -2.93
C TRP A 119 2.45 -6.27 -4.29
N ILE A 120 1.33 -6.66 -4.92
CA ILE A 120 0.87 -6.07 -6.16
C ILE A 120 -0.30 -5.17 -5.81
N MET A 121 -0.15 -3.89 -6.08
CA MET A 121 -1.15 -2.86 -5.79
C MET A 121 -1.28 -1.96 -6.99
N MET A 122 -2.48 -1.87 -7.57
CA MET A 122 -2.73 -0.97 -8.71
C MET A 122 -1.72 -1.17 -9.85
N GLY A 123 -1.38 -2.43 -10.11
CA GLY A 123 -0.42 -2.78 -11.16
C GLY A 123 1.03 -2.58 -10.79
N LYS A 124 1.32 -2.12 -9.58
CA LYS A 124 2.70 -1.90 -9.10
C LYS A 124 3.12 -3.00 -8.14
N LYS A 125 4.36 -3.42 -8.27
CA LYS A 125 4.94 -4.44 -7.40
C LYS A 125 5.89 -3.76 -6.42
N VAL A 126 5.70 -4.04 -5.13
CA VAL A 126 6.46 -3.39 -4.06
C VAL A 126 7.00 -4.45 -3.10
N LEU A 127 8.30 -4.38 -2.79
CA LEU A 127 8.91 -5.26 -1.80
C LEU A 127 8.37 -4.93 -0.41
N ARG A 128 7.86 -5.93 0.29
CA ARG A 128 7.23 -5.71 1.60
C ARG A 128 7.83 -6.52 2.74
N GLU A 129 8.50 -7.61 2.45
CA GLU A 129 9.07 -8.47 3.49
C GLU A 129 10.28 -9.21 2.96
N VAL A 130 11.31 -9.31 3.79
CA VAL A 130 12.49 -10.14 3.51
C VAL A 130 12.53 -11.22 4.57
N LYS A 131 12.54 -12.47 4.11
CA LYS A 131 12.54 -13.63 5.01
C LYS A 131 13.93 -14.14 5.29
#